data_b5ec20572b6dad710f463925a833064d
#
_entry.id   b5ec20572b6dad710f463925a833064d
#
_cell.length_a   1.000
_cell.length_b   1.000
_cell.length_c   1.000
_cell.angle_alpha   90.00
_cell.angle_beta   90.00
_cell.angle_gamma   90.00
#
_symmetry.space_group_name_H-M   'P 1'
#
loop_
_entity.id
_entity.type
_entity.pdbx_description
1 polymer ?
#
loop_
_entity_poly.entity_id
_entity_poly.type
_entity_poly.pdbx_seq_one_letter_code
_entity_poly.pdbx_strand_id
1 'polypeptide(L)'
;MLRYRPLGSPPEDRRLDRLIPESFTHVTSWPLTATTTPTKPVPVTIGVNWYENFDTPEKDSRGRWWIGRGDLGRVRGGHCVCLEPGDPAIGMGEQDTDAWWRFYDQGQEGACVGFGSSRMMSLLNRRRYDARWLWNQAKRIDEWPETNPGDDNGTSVKAAMDILRTRGHVRDGGTAVLEGEGIAANRWATRVDQVVGALSSPANERMGAVRILNSWGGSWPHRVWMPYETLQRLLDEEGEATVVTDR
;
A
#
# COMPACT_ATOMS: atom_id res chain seq x y z
N MET A 1 18.08 7.79 -3.11
CA MET A 1 17.71 8.05 -1.70
C MET A 1 16.21 8.26 -1.72
N LEU A 2 15.45 7.24 -1.35
CA LEU A 2 13.99 7.31 -1.35
C LEU A 2 13.58 8.35 -0.31
N ARG A 3 13.03 9.45 -0.77
CA ARG A 3 12.50 10.49 0.12
C ARG A 3 11.00 10.27 0.27
N TYR A 4 10.63 9.40 1.19
CA TYR A 4 9.32 9.48 1.79
C TYR A 4 9.46 10.43 2.99
N ARG A 5 8.52 11.36 3.12
CA ARG A 5 8.37 12.06 4.40
C ARG A 5 7.72 11.09 5.37
N PRO A 6 8.24 10.97 6.62
CA PRO A 6 7.45 10.36 7.66
C PRO A 6 6.10 11.09 7.67
N LEU A 7 5.03 10.33 7.72
CA LEU A 7 3.72 10.86 8.04
C LEU A 7 3.89 11.50 9.43
N GLY A 8 4.10 12.81 9.46
CA GLY A 8 3.97 13.55 10.68
C GLY A 8 2.56 13.34 11.19
N SER A 9 2.36 13.41 12.50
CA SER A 9 1.01 13.49 13.08
C SER A 9 0.18 14.38 12.18
N PRO A 10 -1.04 13.99 11.80
CA PRO A 10 -1.86 14.82 10.94
C PRO A 10 -1.83 16.22 11.55
N PRO A 11 -1.38 17.23 10.82
CA PRO A 11 -1.32 18.55 11.41
C PRO A 11 -2.72 18.88 11.88
N GLU A 12 -2.85 19.29 13.13
CA GLU A 12 -4.09 19.92 13.63
C GLU A 12 -4.40 21.21 12.85
N ASP A 13 -3.81 21.34 11.67
CA ASP A 13 -3.90 22.52 10.84
C ASP A 13 -5.23 22.52 10.09
N ARG A 14 -6.17 23.30 10.64
CA ARG A 14 -7.46 23.66 10.04
C ARG A 14 -7.38 24.22 8.60
N ARG A 15 -6.18 24.37 8.03
CA ARG A 15 -6.00 24.73 6.61
C ARG A 15 -6.29 23.57 5.67
N LEU A 16 -6.14 22.34 6.13
CA LEU A 16 -6.47 21.15 5.33
C LEU A 16 -7.97 21.05 5.06
N ASP A 17 -8.79 21.44 6.02
CA ASP A 17 -10.26 21.43 5.89
C ASP A 17 -10.77 22.37 4.78
N ARG A 18 -9.95 23.33 4.35
CA ARG A 18 -10.31 24.30 3.29
C ARG A 18 -9.87 23.88 1.88
N LEU A 19 -8.90 22.98 1.76
CA LEU A 19 -8.36 22.52 0.47
C LEU A 19 -8.98 21.21 0.00
N ILE A 20 -9.63 20.49 0.91
CA ILE A 20 -10.31 19.24 0.62
C ILE A 20 -11.79 19.56 0.44
N PRO A 21 -12.41 19.27 -0.72
CA PRO A 21 -13.87 19.36 -0.85
C PRO A 21 -14.55 18.64 0.32
N GLU A 22 -15.69 19.14 0.79
CA GLU A 22 -16.44 18.57 1.94
C GLU A 22 -16.69 17.05 1.83
N SER A 23 -16.57 16.48 0.63
CA SER A 23 -16.62 15.05 0.35
C SER A 23 -15.37 14.26 0.77
N PHE A 24 -14.25 14.93 1.07
CA PHE A 24 -13.00 14.29 1.49
C PHE A 24 -12.85 14.41 3.02
N THR A 25 -13.46 13.49 3.72
CA THR A 25 -13.30 13.40 5.17
C THR A 25 -11.93 12.87 5.55
N HIS A 26 -11.43 13.32 6.68
CA HIS A 26 -10.14 12.94 7.27
C HIS A 26 -10.00 11.40 7.37
N VAL A 27 -8.77 10.87 7.25
CA VAL A 27 -8.45 9.44 7.39
C VAL A 27 -9.10 8.79 8.61
N THR A 28 -9.14 9.52 9.73
CA THR A 28 -9.76 9.05 10.99
C THR A 28 -11.27 8.90 10.93
N SER A 29 -11.95 9.48 9.94
CA SER A 29 -13.41 9.44 9.85
C SER A 29 -13.97 8.13 9.27
N TRP A 30 -13.11 7.26 8.70
CA TRP A 30 -13.53 5.99 8.09
C TRP A 30 -12.75 4.79 8.63
N PRO A 31 -12.85 4.50 9.93
CA PRO A 31 -12.15 3.35 10.50
C PRO A 31 -12.72 2.03 9.96
N LEU A 32 -11.87 1.03 9.82
CA LEU A 32 -12.30 -0.34 9.58
C LEU A 32 -12.94 -0.89 10.86
N THR A 33 -14.15 -1.42 10.73
CA THR A 33 -14.89 -2.05 11.83
C THR A 33 -15.22 -3.50 11.48
N ALA A 34 -15.65 -4.30 12.44
CA ALA A 34 -16.08 -5.67 12.17
C ALA A 34 -17.20 -5.74 11.12
N THR A 35 -18.09 -4.77 11.09
CA THR A 35 -19.21 -4.71 10.12
C THR A 35 -18.78 -4.23 8.73
N THR A 36 -17.64 -3.57 8.62
CA THR A 36 -17.08 -3.07 7.34
C THR A 36 -15.89 -3.88 6.84
N THR A 37 -15.46 -4.88 7.60
CA THR A 37 -14.41 -5.80 7.14
C THR A 37 -14.94 -6.60 5.95
N PRO A 38 -14.19 -6.66 4.83
CA PRO A 38 -14.60 -7.42 3.66
C PRO A 38 -14.84 -8.90 3.98
N THR A 39 -15.90 -9.47 3.43
CA THR A 39 -16.20 -10.92 3.60
C THR A 39 -15.34 -11.82 2.73
N LYS A 40 -14.69 -11.25 1.73
CA LYS A 40 -13.72 -11.93 0.86
C LYS A 40 -12.34 -11.36 1.08
N PRO A 41 -11.27 -12.18 0.95
CA PRO A 41 -9.90 -11.68 1.03
C PRO A 41 -9.64 -10.52 0.06
N VAL A 42 -9.07 -9.44 0.56
CA VAL A 42 -8.66 -8.30 -0.27
C VAL A 42 -7.22 -7.91 0.02
N PRO A 43 -6.47 -7.40 -0.96
CA PRO A 43 -5.15 -6.84 -0.72
C PRO A 43 -5.26 -5.55 0.10
N VAL A 44 -4.25 -5.27 0.88
CA VAL A 44 -4.16 -4.08 1.73
C VAL A 44 -2.95 -3.26 1.31
N THR A 45 -3.14 -1.97 1.09
CA THR A 45 -2.01 -1.03 0.89
C THR A 45 -1.61 -0.45 2.22
N ILE A 46 -0.32 -0.48 2.53
CA ILE A 46 0.23 0.13 3.75
C ILE A 46 1.30 1.17 3.40
N GLY A 47 1.24 2.31 4.10
CA GLY A 47 2.29 3.32 4.15
C GLY A 47 2.91 3.30 5.55
N VAL A 48 4.19 3.05 5.65
CA VAL A 48 4.86 2.79 6.93
C VAL A 48 6.28 3.37 6.96
N ASN A 49 6.80 3.57 8.16
CA ASN A 49 8.24 3.80 8.33
C ASN A 49 9.02 2.60 7.78
N TRP A 50 9.97 2.88 6.90
CA TRP A 50 10.85 1.87 6.32
C TRP A 50 12.20 1.89 7.02
N TYR A 51 12.59 0.76 7.57
CA TYR A 51 13.80 0.60 8.35
C TYR A 51 14.96 0.03 7.52
N GLU A 52 16.20 0.26 7.96
CA GLU A 52 17.42 -0.21 7.28
C GLU A 52 17.39 -1.72 7.02
N ASN A 53 16.94 -2.51 7.98
CA ASN A 53 16.92 -3.95 7.81
C ASN A 53 15.91 -4.44 6.77
N PHE A 54 14.96 -3.59 6.35
CA PHE A 54 14.00 -3.94 5.29
C PHE A 54 14.63 -3.85 3.90
N ASP A 55 15.72 -3.10 3.74
CA ASP A 55 16.43 -3.00 2.46
C ASP A 55 17.06 -4.34 2.06
N THR A 56 17.41 -5.16 3.06
CA THR A 56 18.15 -6.40 2.87
C THR A 56 17.42 -7.59 3.49
N PRO A 57 16.39 -8.14 2.82
CA PRO A 57 15.66 -9.30 3.33
C PRO A 57 16.56 -10.49 3.57
N GLU A 58 16.29 -11.23 4.64
CA GLU A 58 17.04 -12.43 5.03
C GLU A 58 16.27 -13.71 4.72
N LYS A 59 16.97 -14.78 4.36
CA LYS A 59 16.36 -16.10 4.21
C LYS A 59 16.36 -16.88 5.52
N ASP A 60 15.24 -17.50 5.83
CA ASP A 60 15.19 -18.51 6.89
C ASP A 60 15.73 -19.87 6.39
N SER A 61 15.80 -20.85 7.29
CA SER A 61 16.26 -22.20 7.00
C SER A 61 15.42 -22.96 5.95
N ARG A 62 14.22 -22.45 5.64
CA ARG A 62 13.31 -22.98 4.61
C ARG A 62 13.37 -22.18 3.31
N GLY A 63 14.31 -21.23 3.19
CA GLY A 63 14.50 -20.40 2.00
C GLY A 63 13.49 -19.27 1.83
N ARG A 64 12.65 -18.98 2.83
CA ARG A 64 11.66 -17.90 2.78
C ARG A 64 12.31 -16.58 3.15
N TRP A 65 12.01 -15.54 2.41
CA TRP A 65 12.49 -14.19 2.65
C TRP A 65 11.70 -13.49 3.77
N TRP A 66 12.42 -12.77 4.62
CA TRP A 66 11.89 -12.03 5.76
C TRP A 66 12.48 -10.66 5.88
N ILE A 67 11.66 -9.71 6.37
CA ILE A 67 12.09 -8.40 6.88
C ILE A 67 11.47 -8.21 8.27
N GLY A 68 12.01 -7.22 9.01
CA GLY A 68 11.42 -6.82 10.29
C GLY A 68 11.65 -7.80 11.44
N ARG A 69 12.69 -8.62 11.36
CA ARG A 69 13.14 -9.47 12.46
C ARG A 69 14.33 -8.85 13.18
N GLY A 70 14.39 -8.99 14.49
CA GLY A 70 15.48 -8.47 15.30
C GLY A 70 15.56 -6.95 15.34
N ASP A 71 16.76 -6.40 15.30
CA ASP A 71 16.97 -4.96 15.27
C ASP A 71 16.61 -4.40 13.90
N LEU A 72 15.73 -3.43 13.87
CA LEU A 72 15.27 -2.81 12.61
C LEU A 72 16.27 -1.78 12.07
N GLY A 73 17.20 -1.29 12.89
CA GLY A 73 18.10 -0.21 12.53
C GLY A 73 17.39 1.18 12.51
N ARG A 74 17.89 2.08 11.71
CA ARG A 74 17.34 3.44 11.61
C ARG A 74 16.18 3.49 10.61
N VAL A 75 15.26 4.44 10.82
CA VAL A 75 14.25 4.79 9.82
C VAL A 75 14.94 5.42 8.62
N ARG A 76 14.71 4.88 7.44
CA ARG A 76 15.21 5.35 6.15
C ARG A 76 14.30 6.41 5.54
N GLY A 77 13.04 6.38 5.91
CA GLY A 77 11.96 7.20 5.39
C GLY A 77 10.67 6.40 5.43
N GLY A 78 9.60 6.89 4.86
CA GLY A 78 8.44 6.06 4.73
C GLY A 78 8.39 5.38 3.37
N HIS A 79 7.66 4.29 3.30
CA HIS A 79 7.50 3.51 2.10
C HIS A 79 6.10 2.92 2.00
N CYS A 80 5.62 2.77 0.79
CA CYS A 80 4.31 2.20 0.55
C CYS A 80 4.43 0.87 -0.17
N VAL A 81 3.78 -0.15 0.38
CA VAL A 81 3.77 -1.52 -0.17
C VAL A 81 2.36 -2.09 -0.16
N CYS A 82 2.18 -3.18 -0.88
CA CYS A 82 0.94 -3.94 -0.90
C CYS A 82 1.10 -5.25 -0.11
N LEU A 83 0.12 -5.57 0.72
CA LEU A 83 0.02 -6.86 1.39
C LEU A 83 -0.83 -7.82 0.56
N GLU A 84 -0.34 -9.05 0.42
CA GLU A 84 -0.96 -10.07 -0.40
C GLU A 84 -2.09 -10.77 0.35
N PRO A 85 -3.31 -10.85 -0.22
CA PRO A 85 -4.43 -11.57 0.37
C PRO A 85 -4.24 -13.08 0.27
N GLY A 86 -4.98 -13.81 1.11
CA GLY A 86 -4.89 -15.27 1.19
C GLY A 86 -5.75 -16.06 0.18
N ASP A 87 -6.43 -15.39 -0.74
CA ASP A 87 -7.26 -16.07 -1.72
C ASP A 87 -6.39 -16.77 -2.78
N PRO A 88 -6.48 -18.10 -2.93
CA PRO A 88 -5.79 -18.83 -4.00
C PRO A 88 -6.18 -18.35 -5.41
N ALA A 89 -7.39 -17.79 -5.55
CA ALA A 89 -7.86 -17.21 -6.82
C ALA A 89 -7.25 -15.81 -7.09
N ILE A 90 -6.82 -15.13 -6.05
CA ILE A 90 -6.11 -13.84 -6.09
C ILE A 90 -4.63 -14.09 -5.73
N GLY A 91 -4.40 -14.98 -4.77
CA GLY A 91 -3.09 -15.45 -4.35
C GLY A 91 -2.50 -16.33 -5.43
N MET A 92 -1.50 -15.80 -6.07
CA MET A 92 -0.80 -16.50 -7.12
C MET A 92 0.10 -17.52 -6.46
N GLY A 93 0.00 -18.75 -6.92
CA GLY A 93 0.87 -19.82 -6.50
C GLY A 93 2.34 -19.41 -6.64
N GLU A 94 3.21 -20.01 -5.84
CA GLU A 94 4.66 -19.75 -5.90
C GLU A 94 5.26 -19.96 -7.29
N GLN A 95 4.52 -20.59 -8.19
CA GLN A 95 4.93 -20.99 -9.54
C GLN A 95 4.30 -20.16 -10.67
N ASP A 96 3.51 -19.11 -10.37
CA ASP A 96 2.91 -18.30 -11.43
C ASP A 96 3.95 -17.40 -12.08
N THR A 97 4.59 -17.93 -13.14
CA THR A 97 5.65 -17.26 -13.89
C THR A 97 5.13 -16.18 -14.83
N ASP A 98 3.86 -16.23 -15.21
CA ASP A 98 3.23 -15.31 -16.18
C ASP A 98 2.54 -14.11 -15.54
N ALA A 99 2.82 -13.88 -14.28
CA ALA A 99 2.17 -12.86 -13.51
C ALA A 99 2.56 -11.45 -13.98
N TRP A 100 1.72 -10.87 -14.79
CA TRP A 100 1.74 -9.50 -15.30
C TRP A 100 1.88 -8.44 -14.17
N TRP A 101 1.56 -8.75 -12.93
CA TRP A 101 1.70 -7.93 -11.74
C TRP A 101 3.09 -8.03 -11.08
N ARG A 102 3.90 -9.00 -11.53
CA ARG A 102 5.09 -9.49 -10.85
C ARG A 102 6.19 -8.44 -10.71
N PHE A 103 6.30 -7.53 -11.67
CA PHE A 103 7.42 -6.62 -11.76
C PHE A 103 6.98 -5.17 -11.88
N TYR A 104 6.35 -4.68 -10.81
CA TYR A 104 6.36 -3.25 -10.62
C TYR A 104 7.76 -2.83 -10.18
N ASP A 105 8.32 -1.86 -10.89
CA ASP A 105 9.62 -1.28 -10.57
C ASP A 105 9.51 0.24 -10.62
N GLN A 106 9.57 0.85 -9.42
CA GLN A 106 9.53 2.30 -9.28
C GLN A 106 10.91 2.94 -9.54
N GLY A 107 11.98 2.13 -9.65
CA GLY A 107 13.34 2.65 -9.77
C GLY A 107 13.73 3.47 -8.55
N GLN A 108 14.27 4.67 -8.80
CA GLN A 108 14.70 5.61 -7.76
C GLN A 108 13.67 6.69 -7.45
N GLU A 109 12.48 6.62 -8.06
CA GLU A 109 11.42 7.62 -7.91
C GLU A 109 10.72 7.51 -6.55
N GLY A 110 10.26 8.63 -5.98
CA GLY A 110 9.43 8.68 -4.77
C GLY A 110 7.99 8.17 -4.97
N ALA A 111 7.79 7.26 -5.93
CA ALA A 111 6.50 6.83 -6.45
C ALA A 111 5.86 5.65 -5.71
N CYS A 112 6.39 5.24 -4.55
CA CYS A 112 5.97 4.02 -3.85
C CYS A 112 4.45 3.95 -3.59
N VAL A 113 3.79 5.07 -3.28
CA VAL A 113 2.34 5.11 -3.08
C VAL A 113 1.58 4.78 -4.36
N GLY A 114 2.00 5.34 -5.49
CA GLY A 114 1.41 5.01 -6.79
C GLY A 114 1.58 3.52 -7.11
N PHE A 115 2.78 2.97 -6.89
CA PHE A 115 3.08 1.57 -7.18
C PHE A 115 2.41 0.59 -6.21
N GLY A 116 2.42 0.86 -4.90
CA GLY A 116 1.74 0.02 -3.90
C GLY A 116 0.23 -0.03 -4.11
N SER A 117 -0.40 1.13 -4.34
CA SER A 117 -1.84 1.22 -4.60
C SER A 117 -2.23 0.62 -5.96
N SER A 118 -1.42 0.81 -7.00
CA SER A 118 -1.65 0.16 -8.29
C SER A 118 -1.52 -1.36 -8.21
N ARG A 119 -0.61 -1.87 -7.38
CA ARG A 119 -0.51 -3.31 -7.12
C ARG A 119 -1.76 -3.84 -6.41
N MET A 120 -2.28 -3.13 -5.43
CA MET A 120 -3.57 -3.46 -4.81
C MET A 120 -4.68 -3.56 -5.87
N MET A 121 -4.84 -2.56 -6.72
CA MET A 121 -5.80 -2.59 -7.82
C MET A 121 -5.54 -3.72 -8.81
N SER A 122 -4.29 -4.03 -9.07
CA SER A 122 -3.89 -5.12 -9.95
C SER A 122 -4.33 -6.48 -9.40
N LEU A 123 -4.15 -6.72 -8.11
CA LEU A 123 -4.62 -7.94 -7.45
C LEU A 123 -6.15 -8.04 -7.43
N LEU A 124 -6.82 -6.92 -7.18
CA LEU A 124 -8.29 -6.85 -7.18
C LEU A 124 -8.90 -7.16 -8.55
N ASN A 125 -8.33 -6.63 -9.63
CA ASN A 125 -8.91 -6.64 -10.97
C ASN A 125 -8.20 -7.55 -11.97
N ARG A 126 -7.12 -8.22 -11.54
CA ARG A 126 -6.29 -9.10 -12.38
C ARG A 126 -5.80 -8.44 -13.66
N ARG A 127 -5.31 -7.21 -13.54
CA ARG A 127 -4.74 -6.44 -14.65
C ARG A 127 -3.74 -5.43 -14.15
N ARG A 128 -2.86 -5.00 -15.03
CA ARG A 128 -1.83 -4.02 -14.68
C ARG A 128 -2.32 -2.60 -14.86
N TYR A 129 -1.90 -1.70 -13.96
CA TYR A 129 -2.26 -0.29 -13.95
C TYR A 129 -1.02 0.60 -14.05
N ASP A 130 -1.20 1.82 -14.56
CA ASP A 130 -0.14 2.83 -14.67
C ASP A 130 0.10 3.49 -13.30
N ALA A 131 1.09 2.96 -12.59
CA ALA A 131 1.43 3.42 -11.24
C ALA A 131 1.93 4.88 -11.23
N ARG A 132 2.61 5.32 -12.27
CA ARG A 132 3.09 6.71 -12.38
C ARG A 132 1.95 7.67 -12.63
N TRP A 133 0.95 7.26 -13.38
CA TRP A 133 -0.28 8.05 -13.54
C TRP A 133 -0.94 8.29 -12.18
N LEU A 134 -1.15 7.25 -11.37
CA LEU A 134 -1.78 7.38 -10.06
C LEU A 134 -0.95 8.26 -9.13
N TRP A 135 0.36 8.04 -9.06
CA TRP A 135 1.29 8.87 -8.30
C TRP A 135 1.18 10.36 -8.66
N ASN A 136 1.21 10.67 -9.97
CA ASN A 136 1.10 12.05 -10.45
C ASN A 136 -0.28 12.66 -10.18
N GLN A 137 -1.37 11.88 -10.20
CA GLN A 137 -2.69 12.40 -9.83
C GLN A 137 -2.77 12.66 -8.31
N ALA A 138 -2.25 11.75 -7.48
CA ALA A 138 -2.25 11.89 -6.03
C ALA A 138 -1.47 13.12 -5.57
N LYS A 139 -0.29 13.39 -6.16
CA LYS A 139 0.50 14.59 -5.88
C LYS A 139 -0.22 15.92 -6.15
N ARG A 140 -1.31 15.92 -6.92
CA ARG A 140 -2.08 17.13 -7.21
C ARG A 140 -3.08 17.48 -6.11
N ILE A 141 -3.37 16.52 -5.24
CA ILE A 141 -4.42 16.66 -4.25
C ILE A 141 -3.97 16.27 -2.84
N ASP A 142 -2.69 15.90 -2.67
CA ASP A 142 -2.21 15.59 -1.34
C ASP A 142 -2.12 16.83 -0.45
N GLU A 143 -1.91 16.59 0.82
CA GLU A 143 -1.90 17.61 1.87
C GLU A 143 -0.59 18.40 1.96
N TRP A 144 0.40 18.10 1.11
CA TRP A 144 1.73 18.73 1.18
C TRP A 144 1.88 19.79 0.10
N PRO A 145 1.93 21.08 0.46
CA PRO A 145 1.94 22.19 -0.50
C PRO A 145 3.18 22.26 -1.39
N GLU A 146 4.26 21.60 -0.97
CA GLU A 146 5.50 21.49 -1.74
C GLU A 146 5.52 20.34 -2.74
N THR A 147 4.49 19.51 -2.77
CA THR A 147 4.41 18.39 -3.72
C THR A 147 3.86 18.88 -5.06
N ASN A 148 4.64 18.70 -6.11
CA ASN A 148 4.23 19.04 -7.47
C ASN A 148 4.24 17.79 -8.36
N PRO A 149 3.34 17.72 -9.35
CA PRO A 149 3.26 16.55 -10.24
C PRO A 149 4.54 16.24 -11.02
N GLY A 150 5.43 17.19 -11.22
CA GLY A 150 6.70 16.99 -11.93
C GLY A 150 7.87 16.58 -11.05
N ASP A 151 7.71 16.66 -9.73
CA ASP A 151 8.79 16.41 -8.79
C ASP A 151 8.93 14.91 -8.45
N ASP A 152 10.12 14.53 -8.00
CA ASP A 152 10.41 13.18 -7.48
C ASP A 152 10.05 13.05 -5.99
N ASN A 153 9.00 13.73 -5.54
CA ASN A 153 8.53 13.69 -4.17
C ASN A 153 7.47 12.59 -3.98
N GLY A 154 7.40 12.07 -2.75
CA GLY A 154 6.34 11.14 -2.33
C GLY A 154 4.96 11.81 -2.32
N THR A 155 3.94 11.01 -2.04
CA THR A 155 2.56 11.47 -1.80
C THR A 155 1.91 10.59 -0.73
N SER A 156 0.71 10.93 -0.24
CA SER A 156 0.03 10.15 0.79
C SER A 156 -0.78 8.99 0.20
N VAL A 157 -0.92 7.92 1.00
CA VAL A 157 -1.83 6.80 0.64
C VAL A 157 -3.27 7.30 0.54
N LYS A 158 -3.63 8.25 1.41
CA LYS A 158 -4.94 8.90 1.38
C LYS A 158 -5.22 9.54 0.01
N ALA A 159 -4.32 10.35 -0.51
CA ALA A 159 -4.49 11.01 -1.80
C ALA A 159 -4.64 9.99 -2.94
N ALA A 160 -3.88 8.89 -2.93
CA ALA A 160 -4.05 7.82 -3.91
C ALA A 160 -5.44 7.16 -3.82
N MET A 161 -5.94 6.90 -2.61
CA MET A 161 -7.30 6.35 -2.42
C MET A 161 -8.38 7.33 -2.88
N ASP A 162 -8.20 8.62 -2.66
CA ASP A 162 -9.12 9.65 -3.11
C ASP A 162 -9.19 9.71 -4.65
N ILE A 163 -8.06 9.60 -5.34
CA ILE A 163 -8.04 9.47 -6.81
C ILE A 163 -8.77 8.19 -7.26
N LEU A 164 -8.48 7.05 -6.64
CA LEU A 164 -9.11 5.79 -7.00
C LEU A 164 -10.65 5.82 -6.83
N ARG A 165 -11.16 6.55 -5.82
CA ARG A 165 -12.60 6.69 -5.60
C ARG A 165 -13.26 7.70 -6.55
N THR A 166 -12.58 8.79 -6.86
CA THR A 166 -13.20 9.92 -7.57
C THR A 166 -12.96 9.88 -9.07
N ARG A 167 -11.85 9.31 -9.51
CA ARG A 167 -11.42 9.25 -10.90
C ARG A 167 -11.24 7.83 -11.42
N GLY A 168 -10.96 6.87 -10.54
CA GLY A 168 -10.55 5.52 -10.92
C GLY A 168 -9.08 5.45 -11.29
N HIS A 169 -8.72 4.50 -12.15
CA HIS A 169 -7.34 4.23 -12.53
C HIS A 169 -7.17 4.00 -14.03
N VAL A 170 -5.99 4.32 -14.55
CA VAL A 170 -5.61 4.04 -15.94
C VAL A 170 -4.90 2.69 -16.01
N ARG A 171 -5.27 1.86 -16.97
CA ARG A 171 -4.55 0.60 -17.25
C ARG A 171 -3.17 0.91 -17.80
N ASP A 172 -2.22 0.03 -17.53
CA ASP A 172 -0.86 0.14 -18.07
C ASP A 172 -0.92 0.19 -19.62
N GLY A 173 -0.22 1.17 -20.20
CA GLY A 173 -0.28 1.46 -21.64
C GLY A 173 -1.57 2.14 -22.11
N GLY A 174 -2.53 2.40 -21.22
CA GLY A 174 -3.75 3.15 -21.53
C GLY A 174 -3.57 4.67 -21.42
N THR A 175 -4.49 5.42 -21.99
CA THR A 175 -4.49 6.89 -21.94
C THR A 175 -5.68 7.49 -21.20
N ALA A 176 -6.66 6.66 -20.85
CA ALA A 176 -7.89 7.09 -20.18
C ALA A 176 -8.33 6.10 -19.11
N VAL A 177 -9.03 6.63 -18.11
CA VAL A 177 -9.74 5.81 -17.13
C VAL A 177 -10.98 5.22 -17.80
N LEU A 178 -11.20 3.92 -17.59
CA LEU A 178 -12.39 3.22 -18.04
C LEU A 178 -13.36 3.02 -16.89
N GLU A 179 -14.62 2.85 -17.22
CA GLU A 179 -15.66 2.52 -16.23
C GLU A 179 -15.29 1.25 -15.44
N GLY A 180 -15.52 1.26 -14.12
CA GLY A 180 -15.20 0.16 -13.22
C GLY A 180 -13.72 0.02 -12.83
N GLU A 181 -12.86 0.92 -13.27
CA GLU A 181 -11.42 0.91 -12.94
C GLU A 181 -11.11 1.76 -11.69
N GLY A 182 -11.97 1.74 -10.70
CA GLY A 182 -11.82 2.47 -9.43
C GLY A 182 -12.24 1.63 -8.24
N ILE A 183 -12.44 2.31 -7.13
CA ILE A 183 -13.02 1.76 -5.90
C ILE A 183 -14.21 2.62 -5.49
N ALA A 184 -15.25 2.02 -4.90
CA ALA A 184 -16.37 2.77 -4.36
C ALA A 184 -16.09 3.21 -2.91
N ALA A 185 -15.42 2.36 -2.11
CA ALA A 185 -15.11 2.68 -0.73
C ALA A 185 -13.81 2.01 -0.25
N ASN A 186 -13.16 2.67 0.70
CA ASN A 186 -12.06 2.11 1.50
C ASN A 186 -12.23 2.46 2.97
N ARG A 187 -11.53 1.73 3.84
CA ARG A 187 -11.48 1.95 5.29
C ARG A 187 -10.05 1.85 5.79
N TRP A 188 -9.81 2.44 6.94
CA TRP A 188 -8.49 2.50 7.55
C TRP A 188 -8.39 1.52 8.71
N ALA A 189 -7.41 0.65 8.65
CA ALA A 189 -7.05 -0.26 9.72
C ALA A 189 -5.91 0.35 10.54
N THR A 190 -6.04 0.33 11.86
CA THR A 190 -5.05 0.84 12.82
C THR A 190 -4.43 -0.28 13.65
N ARG A 191 -4.89 -1.51 13.46
CA ARG A 191 -4.42 -2.68 14.20
C ARG A 191 -4.19 -3.85 13.26
N VAL A 192 -3.20 -4.67 13.61
CA VAL A 192 -2.81 -5.84 12.83
C VAL A 192 -3.95 -6.85 12.65
N ASP A 193 -4.80 -7.05 13.65
CA ASP A 193 -5.94 -7.98 13.55
C ASP A 193 -6.96 -7.55 12.47
N GLN A 194 -7.16 -6.25 12.30
CA GLN A 194 -8.01 -5.71 11.24
C GLN A 194 -7.39 -5.97 9.84
N VAL A 195 -6.08 -5.76 9.71
CA VAL A 195 -5.34 -6.04 8.47
C VAL A 195 -5.40 -7.54 8.15
N VAL A 196 -5.11 -8.39 9.14
CA VAL A 196 -5.14 -9.85 8.98
C VAL A 196 -6.53 -10.34 8.61
N GLY A 197 -7.57 -9.79 9.25
CA GLY A 197 -8.96 -10.09 8.93
C GLY A 197 -9.31 -9.76 7.47
N ALA A 198 -8.85 -8.59 6.96
CA ALA A 198 -9.07 -8.22 5.57
C ALA A 198 -8.31 -9.11 4.57
N LEU A 199 -7.09 -9.50 4.91
CA LEU A 199 -6.28 -10.41 4.09
C LEU A 199 -6.84 -11.84 4.08
N SER A 200 -7.50 -12.27 5.15
CA SER A 200 -8.11 -13.60 5.34
C SER A 200 -7.21 -14.75 4.86
N SER A 201 -5.93 -14.72 5.27
CA SER A 201 -4.91 -15.65 4.77
C SER A 201 -4.54 -16.72 5.79
N PRO A 202 -4.97 -17.99 5.60
CA PRO A 202 -4.52 -19.07 6.46
C PRO A 202 -3.01 -19.26 6.50
N ALA A 203 -2.31 -18.84 5.45
CA ALA A 203 -0.85 -18.86 5.43
C ALA A 203 -0.26 -17.82 6.38
N ASN A 204 -0.83 -16.61 6.40
CA ASN A 204 -0.42 -15.55 7.31
C ASN A 204 -0.63 -15.95 8.76
N GLU A 205 -1.78 -16.54 9.07
CA GLU A 205 -2.11 -17.02 10.42
C GLU A 205 -1.10 -18.08 10.91
N ARG A 206 -0.82 -19.09 10.08
CA ARG A 206 0.17 -20.14 10.41
C ARG A 206 1.58 -19.59 10.59
N MET A 207 1.90 -18.50 9.92
CA MET A 207 3.23 -17.88 9.97
C MET A 207 3.35 -16.82 11.05
N GLY A 208 2.24 -16.31 11.61
CA GLY A 208 2.24 -15.12 12.46
C GLY A 208 2.82 -13.91 11.74
N ALA A 209 2.59 -13.80 10.44
CA ALA A 209 3.24 -12.81 9.58
C ALA A 209 2.37 -12.48 8.36
N VAL A 210 2.55 -11.31 7.79
CA VAL A 210 1.95 -10.91 6.51
C VAL A 210 2.95 -11.07 5.37
N ARG A 211 2.45 -11.26 4.16
CA ARG A 211 3.28 -11.23 2.94
C ARG A 211 3.24 -9.86 2.30
N ILE A 212 4.41 -9.30 2.08
CA ILE A 212 4.63 -8.01 1.44
C ILE A 212 5.02 -8.21 -0.01
N LEU A 213 4.42 -7.39 -0.87
CA LEU A 213 4.78 -7.22 -2.27
C LEU A 213 5.35 -5.82 -2.45
N ASN A 214 6.65 -5.72 -2.69
CA ASN A 214 7.33 -4.44 -2.92
C ASN A 214 7.51 -4.16 -4.42
N SER A 215 7.81 -2.91 -4.76
CA SER A 215 7.91 -2.41 -6.14
C SER A 215 9.33 -1.98 -6.51
N TRP A 216 10.32 -2.79 -6.16
CA TRP A 216 11.75 -2.58 -6.48
C TRP A 216 12.28 -3.57 -7.53
N GLY A 217 11.42 -3.94 -8.48
CA GLY A 217 11.81 -4.81 -9.59
C GLY A 217 12.34 -6.17 -9.17
N GLY A 218 13.19 -6.74 -10.00
CA GLY A 218 13.79 -8.07 -9.77
C GLY A 218 14.97 -8.10 -8.79
N SER A 219 15.48 -6.95 -8.36
CA SER A 219 16.62 -6.85 -7.44
C SER A 219 16.24 -7.10 -5.98
N TRP A 220 14.97 -7.00 -5.66
CA TRP A 220 14.42 -7.26 -4.33
C TRP A 220 13.44 -8.45 -4.38
N PRO A 221 13.41 -9.31 -3.36
CA PRO A 221 12.51 -10.47 -3.39
C PRO A 221 11.06 -10.07 -3.58
N HIS A 222 10.34 -10.75 -4.47
CA HIS A 222 8.96 -10.42 -4.77
C HIS A 222 8.02 -10.48 -3.60
N ARG A 223 8.24 -11.49 -2.75
CA ARG A 223 7.44 -11.81 -1.59
C ARG A 223 8.34 -11.95 -0.40
N VAL A 224 8.11 -11.13 0.58
CA VAL A 224 8.78 -11.23 1.87
C VAL A 224 7.75 -11.33 2.98
N TRP A 225 8.11 -12.04 4.03
CA TRP A 225 7.30 -12.12 5.23
C TRP A 225 7.71 -11.02 6.20
N MET A 226 6.72 -10.41 6.87
CA MET A 226 6.90 -9.48 7.98
C MET A 226 6.11 -9.99 9.19
N PRO A 227 6.72 -10.14 10.39
CA PRO A 227 6.00 -10.55 11.60
C PRO A 227 4.84 -9.62 11.93
N TYR A 228 3.77 -10.16 12.53
CA TYR A 228 2.63 -9.35 12.99
C TYR A 228 3.02 -8.30 14.02
N GLU A 229 3.96 -8.64 14.91
CA GLU A 229 4.49 -7.70 15.91
C GLU A 229 5.18 -6.49 15.26
N THR A 230 5.93 -6.73 14.20
CA THR A 230 6.57 -5.65 13.43
C THR A 230 5.52 -4.81 12.71
N LEU A 231 4.54 -5.43 12.06
CA LEU A 231 3.46 -4.68 11.42
C LEU A 231 2.68 -3.84 12.44
N GLN A 232 2.37 -4.38 13.62
CA GLN A 232 1.68 -3.61 14.67
C GLN A 232 2.52 -2.42 15.11
N ARG A 233 3.81 -2.63 15.36
CA ARG A 233 4.74 -1.53 15.68
C ARG A 233 4.71 -0.43 14.61
N LEU A 234 4.76 -0.79 13.33
CA LEU A 234 4.71 0.17 12.23
C LEU A 234 3.40 0.94 12.18
N LEU A 235 2.27 0.30 12.50
CA LEU A 235 0.97 0.96 12.60
C LEU A 235 0.93 1.91 13.82
N ASP A 236 1.52 1.52 14.95
CA ASP A 236 1.61 2.36 16.16
C ASP A 236 2.54 3.57 15.95
N GLU A 237 3.46 3.49 14.99
CA GLU A 237 4.35 4.58 14.55
C GLU A 237 3.70 5.45 13.44
N GLU A 238 2.37 5.63 13.49
CA GLU A 238 1.59 6.41 12.52
C GLU A 238 1.52 5.80 11.11
N GLY A 239 1.73 4.49 10.98
CA GLY A 239 1.54 3.77 9.74
C GLY A 239 0.08 3.79 9.29
N GLU A 240 -0.13 3.89 7.98
CA GLU A 240 -1.45 3.84 7.35
C GLU A 240 -1.69 2.47 6.73
N ALA A 241 -2.86 1.90 6.95
CA ALA A 241 -3.28 0.67 6.27
C ALA A 241 -4.68 0.87 5.68
N THR A 242 -4.80 0.79 4.37
CA THR A 242 -6.08 0.96 3.68
C THR A 242 -6.59 -0.35 3.10
N VAL A 243 -7.87 -0.58 3.35
CA VAL A 243 -8.62 -1.76 2.92
C VAL A 243 -9.75 -1.31 2.00
N VAL A 244 -9.79 -1.83 0.78
CA VAL A 244 -10.93 -1.61 -0.12
C VAL A 244 -12.11 -2.44 0.37
N THR A 245 -13.24 -1.78 0.63
CA THR A 245 -14.44 -2.42 1.19
C THR A 245 -15.58 -2.52 0.18
N ASP A 246 -15.52 -1.74 -0.89
CA ASP A 246 -16.45 -1.77 -2.00
C ASP A 246 -15.80 -1.29 -3.30
N ARG A 247 -16.34 -1.74 -4.47
CA ARG A 247 -15.84 -1.48 -5.82
C ARG A 247 -16.89 -0.82 -6.69
#